data_9797a5c89f653c4f3c8f6a560406449c
#
_entry.id   9797a5c89f653c4f3c8f6a560406449c
#
_cell.length_a   1.000
_cell.length_b   1.000
_cell.length_c   1.000
_cell.angle_alpha   90.00
_cell.angle_beta   90.00
_cell.angle_gamma   90.00
#
_symmetry.space_group_name_H-M   'P 1'
#
loop_
_entity.id
_entity.type
_entity.pdbx_description
1 polymer ?
#
loop_
_entity_poly.entity_id
_entity_poly.type
_entity_poly.pdbx_seq_one_letter_code
_entity_poly.pdbx_strand_id
1 'polypeptide(L)'
;CLLSRGLGDVYKRQALDYVLGYTCSNDVSARDWQLFKGGSQWCRGKTFDTFCPLGPVITLKDEIENPNSLNIKTILNGKTMQDWNTSDMIFDVPTLIEFLSGSTTLEPGTIILTGTPHGIGFARDPKILLKKGDTVTIEIEKIGKLTNPVIDEIL
;
A
#
# COMPACT_ATOMS: atom_id res chain seq x y z
N CYS A 1 3.09 -0.57 -3.26
CA CYS A 1 2.15 -1.07 -4.26
C CYS A 1 2.87 -1.31 -5.57
N LEU A 2 2.58 -2.37 -6.27
CA LEU A 2 3.12 -2.70 -7.58
C LEU A 2 1.99 -3.00 -8.57
N LEU A 3 2.27 -2.79 -9.86
CA LEU A 3 1.36 -3.07 -10.96
C LEU A 3 1.89 -4.22 -11.82
N SER A 4 1.03 -5.19 -12.12
CA SER A 4 1.35 -6.37 -12.91
C SER A 4 1.16 -6.13 -14.41
N ARG A 5 1.93 -6.86 -15.21
CA ARG A 5 1.76 -6.98 -16.68
C ARG A 5 0.87 -8.15 -17.11
N GLY A 6 0.34 -8.91 -16.14
CA GLY A 6 -0.55 -10.08 -16.37
C GLY A 6 0.19 -11.42 -16.36
N LEU A 7 -0.29 -12.37 -15.55
CA LEU A 7 0.37 -13.64 -15.33
C LEU A 7 -0.51 -14.77 -14.82
N GLY A 8 -0.13 -16.01 -15.22
CA GLY A 8 -0.31 -17.20 -14.40
C GLY A 8 1.03 -17.61 -13.78
N ASP A 9 1.07 -18.65 -12.98
CA ASP A 9 2.16 -19.20 -12.18
C ASP A 9 3.58 -18.70 -12.53
N VAL A 10 4.16 -17.88 -11.64
CA VAL A 10 5.45 -17.21 -11.86
C VAL A 10 6.44 -17.64 -10.81
N TYR A 11 7.58 -18.13 -11.24
CA TYR A 11 8.69 -18.40 -10.34
C TYR A 11 9.30 -17.11 -9.78
N LYS A 12 9.69 -17.12 -8.50
CA LYS A 12 10.29 -15.99 -7.79
C LYS A 12 11.40 -15.28 -8.59
N ARG A 13 12.27 -16.03 -9.27
CA ARG A 13 13.38 -15.48 -10.07
C ARG A 13 12.93 -14.64 -11.28
N GLN A 14 11.70 -14.80 -11.75
CA GLN A 14 11.13 -14.10 -12.90
C GLN A 14 10.10 -13.03 -12.49
N ALA A 15 9.75 -12.98 -11.20
CA ALA A 15 8.65 -12.18 -10.71
C ALA A 15 8.76 -10.69 -11.06
N LEU A 16 9.95 -10.11 -10.97
CA LEU A 16 10.17 -8.70 -11.28
C LEU A 16 10.03 -8.38 -12.79
N ASP A 17 10.13 -9.36 -13.67
CA ASP A 17 9.95 -9.14 -15.11
C ASP A 17 8.50 -8.75 -15.44
N TYR A 18 7.58 -9.15 -14.59
CA TYR A 18 6.16 -8.90 -14.74
C TYR A 18 5.65 -7.66 -14.01
N VAL A 19 6.51 -6.99 -13.28
CA VAL A 19 6.18 -5.70 -12.67
C VAL A 19 6.21 -4.61 -13.72
N LEU A 20 5.13 -3.82 -13.83
CA LEU A 20 5.10 -2.60 -14.62
C LEU A 20 5.86 -1.48 -13.92
N GLY A 21 5.60 -1.31 -12.62
CA GLY A 21 6.20 -0.25 -11.83
C GLY A 21 5.64 -0.21 -10.40
N TYR A 22 6.02 0.84 -9.70
CA TYR A 22 5.72 1.07 -8.29
C TYR A 22 5.05 2.43 -8.08
N THR A 23 4.18 2.51 -7.10
CA THR A 23 3.52 3.77 -6.72
C THR A 23 3.29 3.81 -5.22
N CYS A 24 3.12 5.02 -4.66
CA CYS A 24 2.66 5.14 -3.29
C CYS A 24 1.18 4.74 -3.20
N SER A 25 0.81 4.18 -2.04
CA SER A 25 -0.58 3.88 -1.71
C SER A 25 -0.82 4.12 -0.23
N ASN A 26 -2.02 4.56 0.11
CA ASN A 26 -2.49 4.58 1.48
C ASN A 26 -3.63 3.57 1.65
N ASP A 27 -3.37 2.48 2.36
CA ASP A 27 -4.36 1.46 2.69
C ASP A 27 -5.27 1.96 3.82
N VAL A 28 -6.16 2.90 3.47
CA VAL A 28 -7.14 3.47 4.42
C VAL A 28 -8.06 2.36 4.93
N SER A 29 -8.27 2.32 6.25
CA SER A 29 -9.01 1.23 6.87
C SER A 29 -10.03 1.75 7.88
N ALA A 30 -11.33 1.50 7.63
CA ALA A 30 -12.40 1.70 8.58
C ALA A 30 -12.40 0.56 9.59
N ARG A 31 -11.75 0.77 10.74
CA ARG A 31 -11.42 -0.30 11.69
C ARG A 31 -12.64 -0.97 12.32
N ASP A 32 -13.72 -0.24 12.55
CA ASP A 32 -14.98 -0.78 13.05
C ASP A 32 -15.63 -1.75 12.04
N TRP A 33 -15.60 -1.43 10.74
CA TRP A 33 -16.03 -2.33 9.68
C TRP A 33 -15.11 -3.52 9.52
N GLN A 34 -13.80 -3.29 9.55
CA GLN A 34 -12.81 -4.34 9.40
C GLN A 34 -12.92 -5.41 10.51
N LEU A 35 -13.12 -4.98 11.76
CA LEU A 35 -13.00 -5.88 12.92
C LEU A 35 -14.34 -6.35 13.46
N PHE A 36 -15.42 -5.55 13.32
CA PHE A 36 -16.67 -5.81 14.02
C PHE A 36 -17.89 -5.85 13.09
N LYS A 37 -18.18 -4.78 12.36
CA LYS A 37 -19.42 -4.64 11.58
C LYS A 37 -19.48 -5.54 10.35
N GLY A 38 -18.33 -5.89 9.76
CA GLY A 38 -18.22 -6.72 8.57
C GLY A 38 -18.13 -8.22 8.84
N GLY A 39 -18.41 -8.71 10.03
CA GLY A 39 -18.27 -10.11 10.38
C GLY A 39 -16.85 -10.64 10.23
N SER A 40 -15.86 -9.81 10.54
CA SER A 40 -14.42 -10.07 10.36
C SER A 40 -13.98 -10.23 8.89
N GLN A 41 -14.79 -9.79 7.93
CA GLN A 41 -14.39 -9.68 6.53
C GLN A 41 -13.64 -8.37 6.31
N TRP A 42 -12.34 -8.44 6.29
CA TRP A 42 -11.45 -7.27 6.26
C TRP A 42 -11.64 -6.40 5.02
N CYS A 43 -11.96 -7.01 3.88
CA CYS A 43 -12.15 -6.29 2.62
C CYS A 43 -13.18 -5.17 2.73
N ARG A 44 -14.32 -5.41 3.44
CA ARG A 44 -15.37 -4.39 3.56
C ARG A 44 -14.88 -3.11 4.25
N GLY A 45 -13.96 -3.20 5.17
CA GLY A 45 -13.36 -2.05 5.85
C GLY A 45 -12.36 -1.26 4.99
N LYS A 46 -12.07 -1.71 3.77
CA LYS A 46 -11.06 -1.14 2.86
C LYS A 46 -11.61 -0.71 1.50
N THR A 47 -12.88 -0.96 1.23
CA THR A 47 -13.51 -0.78 -0.09
C THR A 47 -14.56 0.32 -0.14
N PHE A 48 -14.46 1.30 0.76
CA PHE A 48 -15.27 2.52 0.65
C PHE A 48 -14.76 3.40 -0.49
N ASP A 49 -15.64 4.20 -1.06
CA ASP A 49 -15.27 5.19 -2.06
C ASP A 49 -14.13 6.07 -1.54
N THR A 50 -13.21 6.42 -2.43
CA THR A 50 -11.99 7.19 -2.14
C THR A 50 -10.95 6.50 -1.25
N PHE A 51 -11.20 5.29 -0.74
CA PHE A 51 -10.19 4.50 -0.07
C PHE A 51 -9.15 3.99 -1.06
N CYS A 52 -7.95 3.64 -0.55
CA CYS A 52 -6.83 3.21 -1.38
C CYS A 52 -6.37 4.25 -2.43
N PRO A 53 -6.13 5.53 -2.04
CA PRO A 53 -5.55 6.47 -2.98
C PRO A 53 -4.18 5.97 -3.47
N LEU A 54 -3.90 6.19 -4.75
CA LEU A 54 -2.69 5.77 -5.46
C LEU A 54 -2.01 6.97 -6.12
N GLY A 55 -0.70 6.96 -6.24
CA GLY A 55 0.04 8.03 -6.91
C GLY A 55 1.32 8.45 -6.17
N PRO A 56 1.88 9.63 -6.51
CA PRO A 56 1.42 10.59 -7.51
C PRO A 56 1.65 10.14 -8.95
N VAL A 57 2.57 9.20 -9.14
CA VAL A 57 3.00 8.63 -10.43
C VAL A 57 3.18 7.12 -10.31
N ILE A 58 3.31 6.45 -11.42
CA ILE A 58 3.86 5.10 -11.49
C ILE A 58 5.31 5.24 -11.94
N THR A 59 6.25 4.92 -11.05
CA THR A 59 7.67 4.83 -11.38
C THR A 59 7.93 3.46 -12.00
N LEU A 60 8.43 3.43 -13.23
CA LEU A 60 8.66 2.17 -13.93
C LEU A 60 9.69 1.31 -13.22
N LYS A 61 9.57 0.00 -13.37
CA LYS A 61 10.45 -0.95 -12.68
C LYS A 61 11.94 -0.70 -12.94
N ASP A 62 12.27 -0.26 -14.17
CA ASP A 62 13.65 -0.04 -14.59
C ASP A 62 14.29 1.20 -13.93
N GLU A 63 13.48 2.07 -13.32
CA GLU A 63 13.93 3.22 -12.53
C GLU A 63 14.17 2.86 -11.04
N ILE A 64 13.72 1.69 -10.61
CA ILE A 64 13.85 1.19 -9.23
C ILE A 64 14.76 -0.03 -9.22
N GLU A 65 16.02 0.17 -8.94
CA GLU A 65 17.03 -0.91 -8.92
C GLU A 65 16.67 -2.04 -7.93
N ASN A 66 16.21 -1.66 -6.73
CA ASN A 66 15.80 -2.61 -5.70
C ASN A 66 14.55 -2.14 -4.95
N PRO A 67 13.36 -2.70 -5.23
CA PRO A 67 12.13 -2.31 -4.54
C PRO A 67 12.11 -2.71 -3.06
N ASN A 68 13.00 -3.61 -2.65
CA ASN A 68 13.13 -4.06 -1.26
C ASN A 68 14.20 -3.27 -0.49
N SER A 69 14.52 -2.03 -0.89
CA SER A 69 15.50 -1.18 -0.20
C SER A 69 15.18 0.31 -0.40
N LEU A 70 13.91 0.68 -0.17
CA LEU A 70 13.43 2.05 -0.30
C LEU A 70 12.98 2.59 1.06
N ASN A 71 13.32 3.84 1.36
CA ASN A 71 12.76 4.51 2.53
C ASN A 71 11.28 4.83 2.29
N ILE A 72 10.45 4.54 3.31
CA ILE A 72 9.01 4.76 3.28
C ILE A 72 8.56 5.49 4.54
N LYS A 73 7.74 6.52 4.37
CA LYS A 73 7.20 7.34 5.47
C LYS A 73 5.71 7.57 5.34
N THR A 74 5.07 7.69 6.49
CA THR A 74 3.72 8.26 6.60
C THR A 74 3.78 9.50 7.47
N ILE A 75 3.25 10.60 6.98
CA ILE A 75 3.20 11.89 7.65
C ILE A 75 1.74 12.30 7.81
N LEU A 76 1.33 12.58 9.05
CA LEU A 76 -0.02 13.04 9.39
C LEU A 76 0.08 14.46 9.96
N ASN A 77 -0.54 15.43 9.30
CA ASN A 77 -0.51 16.84 9.71
C ASN A 77 0.91 17.38 9.98
N GLY A 78 1.87 17.01 9.13
CA GLY A 78 3.28 17.39 9.28
C GLY A 78 4.08 16.55 10.29
N LYS A 79 3.43 15.64 11.04
CA LYS A 79 4.12 14.76 12.00
C LYS A 79 4.38 13.39 11.37
N THR A 80 5.63 12.94 11.41
CA THR A 80 6.00 11.58 10.97
C THR A 80 5.38 10.53 11.89
N MET A 81 4.59 9.63 11.31
CA MET A 81 3.91 8.54 11.99
C MET A 81 4.58 7.20 11.75
N GLN A 82 5.03 6.95 10.54
CA GLN A 82 5.81 5.77 10.16
C GLN A 82 7.07 6.27 9.44
N ASP A 83 8.21 5.67 9.72
CA ASP A 83 9.50 5.96 9.09
C ASP A 83 10.33 4.68 9.10
N TRP A 84 10.44 4.03 7.95
CA TRP A 84 11.08 2.74 7.84
C TRP A 84 11.68 2.49 6.46
N ASN A 85 12.11 1.25 6.22
CA ASN A 85 12.65 0.84 4.92
C ASN A 85 11.99 -0.45 4.44
N THR A 86 11.76 -0.59 3.14
CA THR A 86 11.13 -1.78 2.54
C THR A 86 11.98 -3.04 2.68
N SER A 87 13.24 -2.93 3.08
CA SER A 87 14.10 -4.09 3.41
C SER A 87 13.59 -4.89 4.61
N ASP A 88 12.73 -4.32 5.44
CA ASP A 88 12.10 -4.98 6.60
C ASP A 88 10.81 -5.75 6.25
N MET A 89 10.43 -5.82 4.99
CA MET A 89 9.29 -6.63 4.55
C MET A 89 9.52 -8.10 4.90
N ILE A 90 8.53 -8.75 5.54
CA ILE A 90 8.58 -10.18 5.88
C ILE A 90 8.71 -11.02 4.60
N PHE A 91 7.95 -10.66 3.57
CA PHE A 91 8.03 -11.25 2.23
C PHE A 91 8.43 -10.17 1.23
N ASP A 92 9.50 -10.41 0.49
CA ASP A 92 9.94 -9.52 -0.57
C ASP A 92 8.95 -9.48 -1.75
N VAL A 93 9.08 -8.48 -2.61
CA VAL A 93 8.19 -8.31 -3.78
C VAL A 93 8.14 -9.57 -4.65
N PRO A 94 9.26 -10.22 -5.01
CA PRO A 94 9.23 -11.47 -5.76
C PRO A 94 8.44 -12.59 -5.10
N THR A 95 8.58 -12.76 -3.80
CA THR A 95 7.84 -13.79 -3.04
C THR A 95 6.34 -13.54 -3.05
N LEU A 96 5.91 -12.28 -2.93
CA LEU A 96 4.48 -11.93 -2.99
C LEU A 96 3.88 -12.25 -4.36
N ILE A 97 4.61 -11.95 -5.43
CA ILE A 97 4.16 -12.25 -6.81
C ILE A 97 4.07 -13.76 -7.03
N GLU A 98 5.10 -14.52 -6.66
CA GLU A 98 5.12 -15.98 -6.77
C GLU A 98 3.92 -16.59 -6.02
N PHE A 99 3.70 -16.18 -4.77
CA PHE A 99 2.61 -16.70 -3.94
C PHE A 99 1.22 -16.40 -4.54
N LEU A 100 0.99 -15.16 -4.97
CA LEU A 100 -0.32 -14.76 -5.50
C LEU A 100 -0.58 -15.39 -6.86
N SER A 101 0.41 -15.45 -7.74
CA SER A 101 0.25 -16.01 -9.08
C SER A 101 0.06 -17.54 -9.08
N GLY A 102 0.54 -18.23 -8.03
CA GLY A 102 0.38 -19.70 -7.92
C GLY A 102 -1.07 -20.16 -7.72
N SER A 103 -1.98 -19.26 -7.35
CA SER A 103 -3.40 -19.61 -7.14
C SER A 103 -4.38 -18.65 -7.80
N THR A 104 -3.90 -17.55 -8.38
CA THR A 104 -4.74 -16.51 -8.98
C THR A 104 -4.05 -15.95 -10.22
N THR A 105 -4.75 -15.84 -11.34
CA THR A 105 -4.25 -15.11 -12.49
C THR A 105 -4.16 -13.63 -12.18
N LEU A 106 -2.97 -13.05 -12.26
CA LEU A 106 -2.75 -11.63 -12.09
C LEU A 106 -2.92 -10.95 -13.45
N GLU A 107 -4.07 -10.35 -13.67
CA GLU A 107 -4.38 -9.62 -14.91
C GLU A 107 -3.50 -8.37 -15.09
N PRO A 108 -3.27 -7.90 -16.33
CA PRO A 108 -2.64 -6.63 -16.57
C PRO A 108 -3.36 -5.49 -15.81
N GLY A 109 -2.60 -4.70 -15.06
CA GLY A 109 -3.15 -3.64 -14.22
C GLY A 109 -3.53 -4.10 -12.79
N THR A 110 -3.31 -5.36 -12.43
CA THR A 110 -3.47 -5.81 -11.04
C THR A 110 -2.57 -4.99 -10.13
N ILE A 111 -3.16 -4.49 -9.04
CA ILE A 111 -2.47 -3.70 -8.01
C ILE A 111 -2.30 -4.55 -6.77
N ILE A 112 -1.07 -4.66 -6.29
CA ILE A 112 -0.74 -5.38 -5.06
C ILE A 112 -0.27 -4.38 -4.01
N LEU A 113 -1.03 -4.27 -2.91
CA LEU A 113 -0.61 -3.54 -1.72
C LEU A 113 0.28 -4.45 -0.89
N THR A 114 1.55 -4.11 -0.81
CA THR A 114 2.60 -4.96 -0.24
C THR A 114 2.74 -4.86 1.28
N GLY A 115 1.81 -4.16 1.93
CA GLY A 115 1.80 -3.99 3.38
C GLY A 115 2.31 -2.63 3.84
N THR A 116 2.41 -2.46 5.13
CA THR A 116 2.80 -1.20 5.78
C THR A 116 3.78 -1.46 6.92
N PRO A 117 4.74 -0.54 7.16
CA PRO A 117 5.62 -0.65 8.33
C PRO A 117 4.87 -0.42 9.64
N HIS A 118 5.55 -0.65 10.76
CA HIS A 118 5.02 -0.37 12.08
C HIS A 118 4.69 1.11 12.28
N GLY A 119 3.91 1.45 13.32
CA GLY A 119 3.57 2.83 13.68
C GLY A 119 2.22 3.29 13.16
N ILE A 120 1.36 2.37 12.68
CA ILE A 120 -0.02 2.70 12.30
C ILE A 120 -0.77 3.33 13.47
N GLY A 121 -1.67 4.27 13.17
CA GLY A 121 -2.40 5.01 14.19
C GLY A 121 -3.25 4.14 15.11
N PHE A 122 -3.81 3.04 14.58
CA PHE A 122 -4.64 2.12 15.37
C PHE A 122 -3.87 1.35 16.45
N ALA A 123 -2.57 1.09 16.24
CA ALA A 123 -1.71 0.38 17.19
C ALA A 123 -1.08 1.27 18.26
N ARG A 124 -1.36 2.58 18.23
CA ARG A 124 -0.82 3.54 19.21
C ARG A 124 -1.67 3.60 20.47
N ASP A 125 -1.05 4.03 21.55
CA ASP A 125 -1.73 4.35 22.81
C ASP A 125 -1.42 5.81 23.20
N PRO A 126 -2.40 6.72 23.22
CA PRO A 126 -3.77 6.53 22.70
C PRO A 126 -3.81 6.32 21.17
N LYS A 127 -4.85 5.63 20.70
CA LYS A 127 -5.06 5.43 19.26
C LYS A 127 -5.19 6.76 18.52
N ILE A 128 -4.58 6.84 17.34
CA ILE A 128 -4.68 7.99 16.43
C ILE A 128 -5.42 7.52 15.19
N LEU A 129 -6.66 8.00 15.02
CA LEU A 129 -7.49 7.71 13.85
C LEU A 129 -7.60 8.97 12.99
N LEU A 130 -7.74 8.79 11.69
CA LEU A 130 -7.97 9.89 10.75
C LEU A 130 -9.33 10.53 11.00
N LYS A 131 -9.39 11.87 10.90
CA LYS A 131 -10.59 12.68 11.06
C LYS A 131 -10.62 13.80 10.04
N LYS A 132 -11.79 14.35 9.80
CA LYS A 132 -11.98 15.52 8.95
C LYS A 132 -10.98 16.62 9.26
N GLY A 133 -10.37 17.17 8.22
CA GLY A 133 -9.37 18.23 8.27
C GLY A 133 -7.93 17.73 8.40
N ASP A 134 -7.73 16.43 8.60
CA ASP A 134 -6.39 15.86 8.56
C ASP A 134 -5.83 15.86 7.13
N THR A 135 -4.51 15.87 7.03
CA THR A 135 -3.77 15.68 5.78
C THR A 135 -2.78 14.55 5.96
N VAL A 136 -2.87 13.54 5.11
CA VAL A 136 -1.99 12.35 5.12
C VAL A 136 -1.08 12.37 3.92
N THR A 137 0.21 12.20 4.15
CA THR A 137 1.22 12.05 3.08
C THR A 137 1.92 10.72 3.22
N ILE A 138 1.95 9.96 2.13
CA ILE A 138 2.80 8.78 1.97
C ILE A 138 3.98 9.20 1.09
N GLU A 139 5.18 8.99 1.59
CA GLU A 139 6.42 9.30 0.87
C GLU A 139 7.23 8.02 0.70
N ILE A 140 7.61 7.71 -0.54
CA ILE A 140 8.50 6.58 -0.84
C ILE A 140 9.65 7.09 -1.70
N GLU A 141 10.86 6.73 -1.30
CA GLU A 141 12.10 7.07 -2.00
C GLU A 141 12.00 6.72 -3.48
N LYS A 142 12.46 7.60 -4.36
CA LYS A 142 12.44 7.47 -5.83
C LYS A 142 11.04 7.41 -6.48
N ILE A 143 9.96 7.35 -5.70
CA ILE A 143 8.59 7.31 -6.22
C ILE A 143 7.89 8.66 -6.03
N GLY A 144 8.06 9.28 -4.84
CA GLY A 144 7.50 10.61 -4.57
C GLY A 144 6.58 10.64 -3.36
N LYS A 145 5.67 11.63 -3.36
CA LYS A 145 4.77 11.92 -2.24
C LYS A 145 3.33 11.94 -2.70
N LEU A 146 2.52 11.08 -2.14
CA LEU A 146 1.08 11.06 -2.29
C LEU A 146 0.45 11.76 -1.09
N THR A 147 -0.22 12.88 -1.31
CA THR A 147 -0.84 13.67 -0.24
C THR A 147 -2.34 13.80 -0.48
N ASN A 148 -3.13 13.43 0.52
CA ASN A 148 -4.59 13.50 0.46
C ASN A 148 -5.16 14.17 1.71
N PRO A 149 -6.17 15.07 1.57
CA PRO A 149 -6.96 15.55 2.68
C PRO A 149 -7.95 14.48 3.13
N VAL A 150 -8.34 14.54 4.41
CA VAL A 150 -9.44 13.75 4.96
C VAL A 150 -10.67 14.65 5.05
N ILE A 151 -11.75 14.25 4.39
CA ILE A 151 -13.02 15.00 4.35
C ILE A 151 -14.16 14.08 4.82
N ASP A 152 -15.30 14.67 5.19
CA ASP A 152 -16.51 13.90 5.42
C ASP A 152 -17.06 13.37 4.10
N GLU A 153 -17.75 12.24 4.14
CA GLU A 153 -18.51 11.71 3.02
C GLU A 153 -19.55 12.76 2.58
N ILE A 154 -19.61 13.01 1.29
CA ILE A 154 -20.63 13.88 0.68
C ILE A 154 -21.76 12.95 0.22
N LEU A 155 -22.88 12.96 0.95
CA LEU A 155 -24.07 12.19 0.62
C LEU A 155 -24.94 12.91 -0.41
#